data_3f31fc7da0f742318a42ed96e2d083f4
#
_entry.id   3f31fc7da0f742318a42ed96e2d083f4
#
_cell.length_a   1.000
_cell.length_b   1.000
_cell.length_c   1.000
_cell.angle_alpha   90.00
_cell.angle_beta   90.00
_cell.angle_gamma   90.00
#
_symmetry.space_group_name_H-M   'P 1'
#
loop_
_entity.id
_entity.type
_entity.pdbx_description
1 polymer ?
#
loop_
_entity_poly.entity_id
_entity_poly.type
_entity_poly.pdbx_seq_one_letter_code
_entity_poly.pdbx_strand_id
1 'polypeptide(L)'
;RIIRLYLDRGVRIFRLDAVAFTWKRSGTTCINLPEAHDLVRLLRSLIEWVQPDAIIITETNVPNIENLAYFGQRDEAHCIYNFALPPLLIHTLVEADSSRITRWLMSMPPAILGSTYFNFLASHDGIGLRPVEGLLSEGELDSMIDRLQENGALLSWREHADGTRSVYEVNVSLFDAFKHSGEAVDGSLDRMILAHAILLGLEGVPAIYLHSFVATNNDLTRVENTGHNRAINRHQWALDELTGLLNDAKSQHARCLQAIKQLIDMRQGQPAFHPNATQFTLNCGRS
;
A
#
# COMPACT_ATOMS: atom_id res chain seq x y z
N ARG A 1 19.03 18.99 11.31
CA ARG A 1 19.50 18.55 12.63
C ARG A 1 18.89 17.18 13.02
N ILE A 2 17.58 16.98 12.90
CA ILE A 2 16.90 15.72 13.26
C ILE A 2 17.42 14.53 12.41
N ILE A 3 17.43 14.66 11.09
CA ILE A 3 17.93 13.60 10.18
C ILE A 3 19.37 13.24 10.51
N ARG A 4 20.25 14.24 10.77
CA ARG A 4 21.64 14.01 11.14
C ARG A 4 21.76 13.16 12.41
N LEU A 5 20.93 13.43 13.42
CA LEU A 5 20.89 12.65 14.65
C LEU A 5 20.59 11.17 14.40
N TYR A 6 19.64 10.88 13.47
CA TYR A 6 19.30 9.51 13.12
C TYR A 6 20.38 8.84 12.26
N LEU A 7 20.98 9.57 11.32
CA LEU A 7 22.11 9.07 10.52
C LEU A 7 23.28 8.67 11.42
N ASP A 8 23.63 9.52 12.39
CA ASP A 8 24.71 9.28 13.36
C ASP A 8 24.41 8.06 14.26
N ARG A 9 23.14 7.67 14.41
CA ARG A 9 22.68 6.45 15.11
C ARG A 9 22.51 5.23 14.20
N GLY A 10 22.92 5.31 12.95
CA GLY A 10 22.90 4.19 12.02
C GLY A 10 21.61 4.03 11.21
N VAL A 11 20.64 4.94 11.29
CA VAL A 11 19.45 4.91 10.43
C VAL A 11 19.87 5.19 8.98
N ARG A 12 19.36 4.38 8.05
CA ARG A 12 19.67 4.49 6.61
C ARG A 12 18.43 4.64 5.75
N ILE A 13 17.24 4.39 6.28
CA ILE A 13 15.98 4.52 5.55
C ILE A 13 15.09 5.52 6.26
N PHE A 14 14.66 6.55 5.53
CA PHE A 14 13.80 7.61 6.03
C PHE A 14 12.48 7.62 5.26
N ARG A 15 11.38 7.34 5.95
CA ARG A 15 10.03 7.53 5.41
C ARG A 15 9.58 8.95 5.74
N LEU A 16 9.33 9.74 4.69
CA LEU A 16 8.78 11.08 4.81
C LEU A 16 7.25 10.99 4.78
N ASP A 17 6.66 11.08 5.96
CA ASP A 17 5.22 10.96 6.17
C ASP A 17 4.47 12.16 5.62
N ALA A 18 3.39 11.92 4.86
CA ALA A 18 2.49 12.93 4.32
C ALA A 18 3.23 14.12 3.66
N VAL A 19 4.34 13.84 2.97
CA VAL A 19 5.25 14.89 2.48
C VAL A 19 4.60 15.86 1.50
N ALA A 20 3.56 15.43 0.78
CA ALA A 20 2.78 16.28 -0.11
C ALA A 20 2.15 17.51 0.58
N PHE A 21 1.97 17.45 1.89
CA PHE A 21 1.35 18.50 2.70
C PHE A 21 2.34 19.37 3.47
N THR A 22 3.64 19.19 3.30
CA THR A 22 4.67 19.87 4.11
C THR A 22 4.75 21.37 3.90
N TRP A 23 4.34 21.87 2.72
CA TRP A 23 4.33 23.30 2.45
C TRP A 23 2.92 23.87 2.44
N LYS A 24 2.77 25.07 3.05
CA LYS A 24 1.49 25.77 3.17
C LYS A 24 1.58 27.13 2.51
N ARG A 25 0.62 27.42 1.61
CA ARG A 25 0.49 28.72 0.95
C ARG A 25 -0.97 29.11 0.91
N SER A 26 -1.29 30.31 1.44
CA SER A 26 -2.66 30.84 1.38
C SER A 26 -3.16 30.93 -0.06
N GLY A 27 -4.43 30.61 -0.27
CA GLY A 27 -5.06 30.62 -1.60
C GLY A 27 -4.76 29.40 -2.47
N THR A 28 -4.11 28.35 -1.91
CA THR A 28 -3.87 27.09 -2.60
C THR A 28 -4.46 25.92 -1.85
N THR A 29 -4.48 24.73 -2.46
CA THR A 29 -4.89 23.47 -1.81
C THR A 29 -3.89 22.99 -0.75
N CYS A 30 -2.70 23.59 -0.66
CA CYS A 30 -1.62 23.18 0.23
C CYS A 30 -1.18 21.70 0.08
N ILE A 31 -1.29 21.17 -1.14
CA ILE A 31 -0.88 19.81 -1.48
C ILE A 31 -0.05 19.84 -2.77
N ASN A 32 1.02 19.06 -2.81
CA ASN A 32 1.94 18.93 -3.96
C ASN A 32 2.46 20.27 -4.50
N LEU A 33 2.65 21.26 -3.61
CA LEU A 33 3.23 22.52 -4.03
C LEU A 33 4.70 22.36 -4.45
N PRO A 34 5.19 23.16 -5.40
CA PRO A 34 6.58 23.08 -5.86
C PRO A 34 7.61 23.08 -4.71
N GLU A 35 7.34 23.82 -3.65
CA GLU A 35 8.22 23.87 -2.48
C GLU A 35 8.24 22.57 -1.67
N ALA A 36 7.20 21.74 -1.73
CA ALA A 36 7.23 20.41 -1.12
C ALA A 36 8.23 19.52 -1.88
N HIS A 37 8.24 19.59 -3.21
CA HIS A 37 9.23 18.91 -4.06
C HIS A 37 10.64 19.45 -3.82
N ASP A 38 10.83 20.77 -3.76
CA ASP A 38 12.13 21.38 -3.46
C ASP A 38 12.67 20.96 -2.09
N LEU A 39 11.78 20.79 -1.09
CA LEU A 39 12.16 20.27 0.22
C LEU A 39 12.66 18.81 0.12
N VAL A 40 12.01 17.96 -0.66
CA VAL A 40 12.46 16.58 -0.85
C VAL A 40 13.82 16.54 -1.55
N ARG A 41 14.04 17.35 -2.61
CA ARG A 41 15.34 17.49 -3.28
C ARG A 41 16.45 17.95 -2.33
N LEU A 42 16.15 18.96 -1.53
CA LEU A 42 17.09 19.45 -0.51
C LEU A 42 17.46 18.36 0.49
N LEU A 43 16.46 17.65 1.02
CA LEU A 43 16.68 16.57 1.98
C LEU A 43 17.50 15.44 1.35
N ARG A 44 17.21 15.06 0.11
CA ARG A 44 17.97 14.04 -0.60
C ARG A 44 19.44 14.47 -0.76
N SER A 45 19.68 15.66 -1.28
CA SER A 45 21.03 16.18 -1.47
C SER A 45 21.84 16.20 -0.17
N LEU A 46 21.23 16.65 0.93
CA LEU A 46 21.88 16.70 2.24
C LEU A 46 22.15 15.32 2.83
N ILE A 47 21.25 14.37 2.64
CA ILE A 47 21.38 13.00 3.14
C ILE A 47 22.47 12.27 2.36
N GLU A 48 22.44 12.30 1.02
CA GLU A 48 23.43 11.65 0.16
C GLU A 48 24.84 12.20 0.37
N TRP A 49 24.97 13.51 0.63
CA TRP A 49 26.27 14.12 0.93
C TRP A 49 26.89 13.60 2.24
N VAL A 50 26.04 13.27 3.23
CA VAL A 50 26.51 12.76 4.53
C VAL A 50 26.62 11.26 4.53
N GLN A 51 25.67 10.57 3.92
CA GLN A 51 25.52 9.12 3.91
C GLN A 51 24.96 8.65 2.55
N PRO A 52 25.82 8.35 1.58
CA PRO A 52 25.42 8.05 0.20
C PRO A 52 24.52 6.80 0.03
N ASP A 53 24.52 5.90 0.99
CA ASP A 53 23.70 4.68 1.01
C ASP A 53 22.36 4.85 1.72
N ALA A 54 22.04 6.04 2.21
CA ALA A 54 20.75 6.31 2.84
C ALA A 54 19.65 6.54 1.81
N ILE A 55 18.46 6.05 2.11
CA ILE A 55 17.29 6.01 1.24
C ILE A 55 16.18 6.89 1.79
N ILE A 56 15.55 7.67 0.91
CA ILE A 56 14.33 8.41 1.18
C ILE A 56 13.16 7.69 0.52
N ILE A 57 12.12 7.44 1.30
CA ILE A 57 10.82 6.94 0.85
C ILE A 57 9.79 8.03 1.09
N THR A 58 9.07 8.46 0.04
CA THR A 58 7.96 9.42 0.18
C THR A 58 6.64 8.70 0.35
N GLU A 59 5.87 9.15 1.33
CA GLU A 59 4.50 8.70 1.56
C GLU A 59 3.55 9.81 1.12
N THR A 60 2.82 9.54 0.02
CA THR A 60 1.93 10.50 -0.66
C THR A 60 0.68 9.79 -1.18
N ASN A 61 -0.41 9.89 -0.40
CA ASN A 61 -1.72 9.34 -0.81
C ASN A 61 -2.46 10.37 -1.72
N VAL A 62 -2.00 10.45 -2.96
CA VAL A 62 -2.47 11.38 -4.00
C VAL A 62 -2.73 10.62 -5.31
N PRO A 63 -3.38 11.23 -6.32
CA PRO A 63 -3.53 10.60 -7.63
C PRO A 63 -2.22 10.07 -8.19
N ASN A 64 -2.26 8.94 -8.90
CA ASN A 64 -1.06 8.21 -9.33
C ASN A 64 -0.05 9.09 -10.09
N ILE A 65 -0.52 9.97 -10.97
CA ILE A 65 0.35 10.88 -11.74
C ILE A 65 1.11 11.86 -10.85
N GLU A 66 0.47 12.35 -9.78
CA GLU A 66 1.08 13.26 -8.81
C GLU A 66 2.10 12.52 -7.93
N ASN A 67 1.79 11.26 -7.56
CA ASN A 67 2.71 10.42 -6.80
C ASN A 67 3.99 10.10 -7.59
N LEU A 68 3.88 9.80 -8.89
CA LEU A 68 5.03 9.55 -9.77
C LEU A 68 5.96 10.76 -9.88
N ALA A 69 5.43 11.99 -9.72
CA ALA A 69 6.23 13.21 -9.77
C ALA A 69 7.30 13.27 -8.66
N TYR A 70 7.12 12.53 -7.55
CA TYR A 70 8.11 12.46 -6.47
C TYR A 70 9.38 11.66 -6.79
N PHE A 71 9.48 11.05 -7.95
CA PHE A 71 10.78 10.61 -8.47
C PHE A 71 11.64 11.78 -8.95
N GLY A 72 11.01 12.92 -9.30
CA GLY A 72 11.69 14.07 -9.90
C GLY A 72 12.46 13.68 -11.17
N GLN A 73 13.66 14.21 -11.31
CA GLN A 73 14.65 13.80 -12.30
C GLN A 73 15.73 12.88 -11.67
N ARG A 74 15.34 12.01 -10.77
CA ARG A 74 16.19 11.18 -9.88
C ARG A 74 16.83 11.99 -8.74
N ASP A 75 16.23 13.09 -8.39
CA ASP A 75 16.75 14.03 -7.40
C ASP A 75 15.80 14.23 -6.20
N GLU A 76 14.65 13.49 -6.18
CA GLU A 76 13.68 13.50 -5.08
C GLU A 76 13.70 12.16 -4.32
N ALA A 77 12.61 11.37 -4.36
CA ALA A 77 12.54 10.11 -3.63
C ALA A 77 13.39 9.00 -4.28
N HIS A 78 14.02 8.15 -3.47
CA HIS A 78 14.57 6.87 -3.92
C HIS A 78 13.45 5.84 -4.10
N CYS A 79 12.44 5.88 -3.21
CA CYS A 79 11.27 5.03 -3.31
C CYS A 79 10.01 5.88 -3.12
N ILE A 80 8.98 5.58 -3.90
CA ILE A 80 7.65 6.12 -3.71
C ILE A 80 6.69 5.00 -3.29
N TYR A 81 5.79 5.29 -2.35
CA TYR A 81 4.71 4.37 -2.00
C TYR A 81 3.77 4.16 -3.18
N ASN A 82 3.51 2.92 -3.52
CA ASN A 82 2.62 2.57 -4.62
C ASN A 82 1.17 2.45 -4.14
N PHE A 83 0.55 3.58 -3.83
CA PHE A 83 -0.79 3.66 -3.25
C PHE A 83 -1.92 3.20 -4.19
N ALA A 84 -1.70 3.17 -5.50
CA ALA A 84 -2.70 2.68 -6.45
C ALA A 84 -2.84 1.15 -6.41
N LEU A 85 -1.79 0.43 -6.00
CA LEU A 85 -1.76 -1.04 -6.00
C LEU A 85 -2.82 -1.67 -5.09
N PRO A 86 -2.97 -1.28 -3.79
CA PRO A 86 -3.94 -1.90 -2.89
C PRO A 86 -5.38 -1.86 -3.42
N PRO A 87 -5.98 -0.70 -3.73
CA PRO A 87 -7.37 -0.66 -4.20
C PRO A 87 -7.56 -1.31 -5.57
N LEU A 88 -6.59 -1.20 -6.50
CA LEU A 88 -6.67 -1.87 -7.81
C LEU A 88 -6.63 -3.38 -7.67
N LEU A 89 -5.80 -3.92 -6.78
CA LEU A 89 -5.69 -5.35 -6.59
C LEU A 89 -6.91 -5.92 -5.86
N ILE A 90 -7.45 -5.18 -4.89
CA ILE A 90 -8.71 -5.54 -4.23
C ILE A 90 -9.83 -5.59 -5.28
N HIS A 91 -10.01 -4.52 -6.06
CA HIS A 91 -11.00 -4.49 -7.15
C HIS A 91 -10.83 -5.69 -8.07
N THR A 92 -9.61 -5.96 -8.53
CA THR A 92 -9.30 -7.06 -9.45
C THR A 92 -9.73 -8.42 -8.91
N LEU A 93 -9.42 -8.70 -7.64
CA LEU A 93 -9.66 -10.02 -7.05
C LEU A 93 -11.10 -10.20 -6.55
N VAL A 94 -11.76 -9.09 -6.21
CA VAL A 94 -13.14 -9.09 -5.75
C VAL A 94 -14.12 -9.12 -6.92
N GLU A 95 -13.84 -8.37 -7.98
CA GLU A 95 -14.68 -8.32 -9.20
C GLU A 95 -14.28 -9.37 -10.25
N ALA A 96 -13.18 -10.13 -10.01
CA ALA A 96 -12.60 -11.07 -10.98
C ALA A 96 -12.32 -10.42 -12.35
N ASP A 97 -11.94 -9.13 -12.37
CA ASP A 97 -11.60 -8.37 -13.58
C ASP A 97 -10.20 -7.75 -13.47
N SER A 98 -9.27 -8.29 -14.25
CA SER A 98 -7.87 -7.80 -14.30
C SER A 98 -7.67 -6.63 -15.27
N SER A 99 -8.70 -6.16 -15.98
CA SER A 99 -8.55 -5.16 -17.03
C SER A 99 -7.98 -3.83 -16.54
N ARG A 100 -8.38 -3.38 -15.35
CA ARG A 100 -7.95 -2.11 -14.75
C ARG A 100 -6.51 -2.16 -14.27
N ILE A 101 -6.16 -3.19 -13.50
CA ILE A 101 -4.78 -3.36 -13.00
C ILE A 101 -3.80 -3.61 -14.16
N THR A 102 -4.19 -4.38 -15.19
CA THR A 102 -3.37 -4.61 -16.38
C THR A 102 -3.07 -3.30 -17.11
N ARG A 103 -4.10 -2.48 -17.38
CA ARG A 103 -3.92 -1.17 -18.03
C ARG A 103 -3.02 -0.25 -17.21
N TRP A 104 -3.22 -0.21 -15.89
CA TRP A 104 -2.39 0.58 -15.00
C TRP A 104 -0.94 0.10 -15.01
N LEU A 105 -0.67 -1.20 -14.87
CA LEU A 105 0.68 -1.77 -14.93
C LEU A 105 1.38 -1.46 -16.27
N MET A 106 0.64 -1.50 -17.39
CA MET A 106 1.18 -1.13 -18.71
C MET A 106 1.50 0.37 -18.82
N SER A 107 0.88 1.22 -18.01
CA SER A 107 1.11 2.68 -18.00
C SER A 107 2.20 3.11 -17.04
N MET A 108 2.63 2.23 -16.14
CA MET A 108 3.65 2.56 -15.14
C MET A 108 5.03 2.67 -15.80
N PRO A 109 5.75 3.77 -15.55
CA PRO A 109 7.13 3.87 -16.02
C PRO A 109 7.99 2.83 -15.28
N PRO A 110 8.96 2.18 -15.97
CA PRO A 110 9.86 1.26 -15.30
C PRO A 110 10.70 1.99 -14.27
N ALA A 111 11.05 1.31 -13.17
CA ALA A 111 11.98 1.83 -12.19
C ALA A 111 13.32 2.14 -12.85
N ILE A 112 13.92 3.26 -12.46
CA ILE A 112 15.19 3.73 -13.00
C ILE A 112 16.28 3.46 -11.95
N LEU A 113 17.50 3.17 -12.35
CA LEU A 113 18.62 2.96 -11.43
C LEU A 113 18.69 4.09 -10.39
N GLY A 114 18.60 3.75 -9.11
CA GLY A 114 18.57 4.68 -7.98
C GLY A 114 17.18 5.14 -7.56
N SER A 115 16.11 4.66 -8.24
CA SER A 115 14.71 4.95 -7.85
C SER A 115 13.85 3.71 -8.07
N THR A 116 12.92 3.42 -7.18
CA THR A 116 12.05 2.24 -7.31
C THR A 116 10.71 2.44 -6.59
N TYR A 117 9.80 1.50 -6.79
CA TYR A 117 8.50 1.47 -6.13
C TYR A 117 8.57 0.77 -4.78
N PHE A 118 7.88 1.31 -3.79
CA PHE A 118 7.62 0.64 -2.51
C PHE A 118 6.19 0.08 -2.57
N ASN A 119 6.08 -1.20 -2.93
CA ASN A 119 4.82 -1.87 -3.14
C ASN A 119 4.27 -2.43 -1.84
N PHE A 120 2.99 -2.25 -1.58
CA PHE A 120 2.32 -2.79 -0.41
C PHE A 120 0.84 -3.05 -0.71
N LEU A 121 0.16 -3.86 0.11
CA LEU A 121 -1.27 -4.15 -0.03
C LEU A 121 -2.08 -3.61 1.14
N ALA A 122 -1.47 -3.46 2.30
CA ALA A 122 -2.07 -2.89 3.49
C ALA A 122 -1.00 -2.23 4.35
N SER A 123 -1.43 -1.34 5.22
CA SER A 123 -0.60 -0.70 6.23
C SER A 123 -1.40 -0.53 7.52
N HIS A 124 -0.89 0.22 8.47
CA HIS A 124 -1.61 0.65 9.67
C HIS A 124 -2.71 1.70 9.40
N ASP A 125 -2.76 2.24 8.19
CA ASP A 125 -3.83 3.14 7.71
C ASP A 125 -4.90 2.33 6.96
N GLY A 126 -5.98 2.98 6.57
CA GLY A 126 -6.97 2.38 5.68
C GLY A 126 -6.51 2.40 4.21
N ILE A 127 -7.34 1.86 3.35
CA ILE A 127 -7.11 1.82 1.90
C ILE A 127 -7.52 3.16 1.32
N GLY A 128 -6.56 3.94 0.85
CA GLY A 128 -6.79 5.23 0.21
C GLY A 128 -7.40 5.08 -1.18
N LEU A 129 -8.41 5.89 -1.49
CA LEU A 129 -9.12 5.84 -2.78
C LEU A 129 -8.64 6.89 -3.80
N ARG A 130 -8.00 7.98 -3.35
CA ARG A 130 -7.45 9.00 -4.25
C ARG A 130 -6.49 8.47 -5.31
N PRO A 131 -5.61 7.50 -5.02
CA PRO A 131 -4.68 6.96 -6.00
C PRO A 131 -5.33 6.29 -7.20
N VAL A 132 -6.59 5.88 -7.10
CA VAL A 132 -7.36 5.27 -8.20
C VAL A 132 -8.34 6.23 -8.87
N GLU A 133 -8.34 7.51 -8.49
CA GLU A 133 -9.04 8.55 -9.24
C GLU A 133 -8.58 8.56 -10.71
N GLY A 134 -9.53 8.39 -11.64
CA GLY A 134 -9.25 8.26 -13.07
C GLY A 134 -8.76 6.87 -13.54
N LEU A 135 -8.47 5.93 -12.63
CA LEU A 135 -8.12 4.54 -12.96
C LEU A 135 -9.35 3.64 -12.88
N LEU A 136 -10.20 3.83 -11.88
CA LEU A 136 -11.52 3.23 -11.77
C LEU A 136 -12.59 4.27 -12.13
N SER A 137 -13.69 3.83 -12.73
CA SER A 137 -14.89 4.66 -12.89
C SER A 137 -15.62 4.81 -11.55
N GLU A 138 -16.48 5.84 -11.41
CA GLU A 138 -17.29 6.03 -10.20
C GLU A 138 -18.11 4.78 -9.85
N GLY A 139 -18.76 4.16 -10.84
CA GLY A 139 -19.57 2.96 -10.59
C GLY A 139 -18.74 1.73 -10.15
N GLU A 140 -17.50 1.57 -10.65
CA GLU A 140 -16.60 0.51 -10.18
C GLU A 140 -16.11 0.77 -8.75
N LEU A 141 -15.86 2.05 -8.44
CA LEU A 141 -15.45 2.47 -7.10
C LEU A 141 -16.58 2.25 -6.09
N ASP A 142 -17.80 2.67 -6.43
CA ASP A 142 -18.99 2.49 -5.59
C ASP A 142 -19.27 1.00 -5.35
N SER A 143 -19.25 0.18 -6.40
CA SER A 143 -19.42 -1.29 -6.29
C SER A 143 -18.38 -1.91 -5.34
N MET A 144 -17.12 -1.52 -5.48
CA MET A 144 -16.06 -2.00 -4.59
C MET A 144 -16.28 -1.56 -3.14
N ILE A 145 -16.68 -0.30 -2.92
CA ILE A 145 -16.96 0.25 -1.58
C ILE A 145 -18.12 -0.51 -0.93
N ASP A 146 -19.24 -0.69 -1.64
CA ASP A 146 -20.41 -1.39 -1.14
C ASP A 146 -20.04 -2.81 -0.70
N ARG A 147 -19.27 -3.53 -1.50
CA ARG A 147 -18.81 -4.88 -1.20
C ARG A 147 -17.87 -4.94 0.01
N LEU A 148 -16.98 -3.97 0.14
CA LEU A 148 -16.12 -3.88 1.31
C LEU A 148 -16.93 -3.56 2.58
N GLN A 149 -18.00 -2.75 2.48
CA GLN A 149 -18.92 -2.50 3.60
C GLN A 149 -19.70 -3.74 4.01
N GLU A 150 -20.13 -4.59 3.06
CA GLU A 150 -20.72 -5.90 3.36
C GLU A 150 -19.76 -6.79 4.17
N ASN A 151 -18.45 -6.61 3.97
CA ASN A 151 -17.39 -7.30 4.71
C ASN A 151 -16.99 -6.57 6.01
N GLY A 152 -17.78 -5.58 6.46
CA GLY A 152 -17.60 -4.87 7.72
C GLY A 152 -16.63 -3.69 7.64
N ALA A 153 -16.30 -3.19 6.47
CA ALA A 153 -15.46 -2.02 6.33
C ALA A 153 -16.13 -0.74 6.85
N LEU A 154 -15.32 0.16 7.41
CA LEU A 154 -15.72 1.48 7.87
C LEU A 154 -15.17 2.55 6.92
N LEU A 155 -16.00 3.55 6.61
CA LEU A 155 -15.64 4.61 5.68
C LEU A 155 -15.16 5.86 6.42
N SER A 156 -14.06 6.43 5.93
CA SER A 156 -13.59 7.75 6.33
C SER A 156 -13.87 8.75 5.22
N TRP A 157 -14.49 9.88 5.57
CA TRP A 157 -15.00 10.86 4.63
C TRP A 157 -14.14 12.12 4.60
N ARG A 158 -14.01 12.71 3.42
CA ARG A 158 -13.40 14.01 3.21
C ARG A 158 -14.49 15.00 2.82
N GLU A 159 -14.47 16.18 3.44
CA GLU A 159 -15.29 17.32 3.06
C GLU A 159 -14.57 18.16 2.00
N HIS A 160 -15.29 18.59 0.99
CA HIS A 160 -14.83 19.49 -0.06
C HIS A 160 -15.24 20.94 0.25
N ALA A 161 -14.58 21.91 -0.41
CA ALA A 161 -14.84 23.32 -0.20
C ALA A 161 -16.28 23.75 -0.59
N ASP A 162 -16.94 22.99 -1.45
CA ASP A 162 -18.34 23.19 -1.87
C ASP A 162 -19.37 22.53 -0.93
N GLY A 163 -18.91 21.92 0.16
CA GLY A 163 -19.76 21.22 1.14
C GLY A 163 -20.13 19.79 0.76
N THR A 164 -19.69 19.28 -0.39
CA THR A 164 -19.85 17.87 -0.75
C THR A 164 -18.89 16.98 0.03
N ARG A 165 -19.20 15.69 0.08
CA ARG A 165 -18.35 14.68 0.73
C ARG A 165 -18.00 13.55 -0.23
N SER A 166 -16.78 13.05 -0.14
CA SER A 166 -16.38 11.81 -0.80
C SER A 166 -15.66 10.86 0.18
N VAL A 167 -15.77 9.57 -0.07
CA VAL A 167 -14.98 8.58 0.67
C VAL A 167 -13.53 8.74 0.23
N TYR A 168 -12.63 8.97 1.19
CA TYR A 168 -11.21 9.07 0.88
C TYR A 168 -10.41 7.85 1.32
N GLU A 169 -10.97 7.09 2.29
CA GLU A 169 -10.29 5.92 2.86
C GLU A 169 -11.31 4.88 3.31
N VAL A 170 -11.06 3.60 2.99
CA VAL A 170 -11.81 2.45 3.45
C VAL A 170 -10.99 1.72 4.51
N ASN A 171 -11.55 1.57 5.71
CA ASN A 171 -10.90 0.94 6.84
C ASN A 171 -11.40 -0.49 6.99
N VAL A 172 -10.54 -1.45 6.70
CA VAL A 172 -10.84 -2.89 6.72
C VAL A 172 -9.51 -3.65 6.83
N SER A 173 -9.50 -4.82 7.44
CA SER A 173 -8.34 -5.72 7.33
C SER A 173 -8.25 -6.26 5.91
N LEU A 174 -7.04 -6.47 5.40
CA LEU A 174 -6.87 -6.98 4.03
C LEU A 174 -7.50 -8.37 3.88
N PHE A 175 -7.48 -9.20 4.92
CA PHE A 175 -8.09 -10.52 4.88
C PHE A 175 -9.62 -10.44 4.72
N ASP A 176 -10.27 -9.56 5.47
CA ASP A 176 -11.72 -9.36 5.38
C ASP A 176 -12.12 -8.63 4.09
N ALA A 177 -11.26 -7.79 3.53
CA ALA A 177 -11.50 -7.18 2.23
C ALA A 177 -11.69 -8.21 1.10
N PHE A 178 -11.10 -9.39 1.22
CA PHE A 178 -11.20 -10.47 0.23
C PHE A 178 -12.34 -11.46 0.46
N LYS A 179 -13.20 -11.24 1.46
CA LYS A 179 -14.36 -12.10 1.71
C LYS A 179 -15.43 -11.93 0.64
N HIS A 180 -16.11 -13.03 0.34
CA HIS A 180 -17.37 -13.03 -0.41
C HIS A 180 -18.48 -13.60 0.48
N SER A 181 -19.66 -13.01 0.40
CA SER A 181 -20.84 -13.47 1.15
C SER A 181 -21.14 -14.94 0.82
N GLY A 182 -21.27 -15.76 1.86
CA GLY A 182 -21.58 -17.20 1.71
C GLY A 182 -20.41 -18.09 1.30
N GLU A 183 -19.20 -17.54 1.12
CA GLU A 183 -18.02 -18.33 0.76
C GLU A 183 -17.29 -18.85 2.01
N ALA A 184 -16.63 -20.01 1.86
CA ALA A 184 -15.77 -20.55 2.90
C ALA A 184 -14.49 -19.70 3.07
N VAL A 185 -13.86 -19.77 4.24
CA VAL A 185 -12.60 -19.09 4.58
C VAL A 185 -11.49 -19.35 3.55
N ASP A 186 -11.48 -20.52 2.92
CA ASP A 186 -10.49 -20.91 1.93
C ASP A 186 -10.45 -19.98 0.72
N GLY A 187 -11.59 -19.53 0.20
CA GLY A 187 -11.61 -18.60 -0.92
C GLY A 187 -10.98 -17.24 -0.59
N SER A 188 -11.23 -16.70 0.60
CA SER A 188 -10.59 -15.47 1.08
C SER A 188 -9.08 -15.66 1.25
N LEU A 189 -8.67 -16.82 1.77
CA LEU A 189 -7.25 -17.15 1.94
C LEU A 189 -6.54 -17.29 0.60
N ASP A 190 -7.16 -17.94 -0.39
CA ASP A 190 -6.59 -18.09 -1.74
C ASP A 190 -6.40 -16.72 -2.41
N ARG A 191 -7.38 -15.80 -2.30
CA ARG A 191 -7.24 -14.42 -2.80
C ARG A 191 -6.14 -13.66 -2.06
N MET A 192 -6.03 -13.84 -0.75
CA MET A 192 -4.97 -13.24 0.06
C MET A 192 -3.58 -13.70 -0.38
N ILE A 193 -3.40 -15.00 -0.60
CA ILE A 193 -2.14 -15.60 -1.08
C ILE A 193 -1.84 -15.12 -2.51
N LEU A 194 -2.83 -15.13 -3.40
CA LEU A 194 -2.67 -14.64 -4.77
C LEU A 194 -2.28 -13.16 -4.80
N ALA A 195 -2.91 -12.32 -3.96
CA ALA A 195 -2.55 -10.91 -3.83
C ALA A 195 -1.08 -10.73 -3.44
N HIS A 196 -0.59 -11.51 -2.49
CA HIS A 196 0.81 -11.47 -2.08
C HIS A 196 1.76 -12.06 -3.13
N ALA A 197 1.33 -13.07 -3.91
CA ALA A 197 2.11 -13.58 -5.03
C ALA A 197 2.28 -12.49 -6.11
N ILE A 198 1.23 -11.74 -6.42
CA ILE A 198 1.29 -10.60 -7.34
C ILE A 198 2.22 -9.52 -6.77
N LEU A 199 2.02 -9.10 -5.50
CA LEU A 199 2.89 -8.12 -4.82
C LEU A 199 4.37 -8.50 -4.91
N LEU A 200 4.68 -9.76 -4.60
CA LEU A 200 6.04 -10.28 -4.62
C LEU A 200 6.58 -10.52 -6.03
N GLY A 201 5.72 -10.60 -7.03
CA GLY A 201 6.08 -10.69 -8.44
C GLY A 201 6.37 -9.36 -9.10
N LEU A 202 5.94 -8.22 -8.53
CA LEU A 202 6.10 -6.90 -9.13
C LEU A 202 7.52 -6.34 -8.99
N GLU A 203 7.89 -5.46 -9.94
CA GLU A 203 9.05 -4.61 -9.88
C GLU A 203 9.03 -3.73 -8.63
N GLY A 204 10.16 -3.59 -7.96
CA GLY A 204 10.29 -2.76 -6.77
C GLY A 204 10.49 -3.54 -5.48
N VAL A 205 10.33 -2.86 -4.36
CA VAL A 205 10.51 -3.40 -3.01
C VAL A 205 9.14 -3.74 -2.41
N PRO A 206 8.81 -5.01 -2.19
CA PRO A 206 7.57 -5.39 -1.54
C PRO A 206 7.63 -5.16 -0.03
N ALA A 207 6.54 -4.65 0.53
CA ALA A 207 6.34 -4.48 1.96
C ALA A 207 5.07 -5.21 2.39
N ILE A 208 5.17 -6.02 3.44
CA ILE A 208 4.06 -6.81 3.95
C ILE A 208 3.73 -6.31 5.36
N TYR A 209 2.48 -5.89 5.54
CA TYR A 209 1.97 -5.48 6.84
C TYR A 209 1.80 -6.71 7.76
N LEU A 210 2.15 -6.58 9.04
CA LEU A 210 2.12 -7.70 9.99
C LEU A 210 0.75 -8.42 10.00
N HIS A 211 -0.34 -7.67 10.04
CA HIS A 211 -1.69 -8.25 10.06
C HIS A 211 -2.05 -8.98 8.78
N SER A 212 -1.47 -8.57 7.65
CA SER A 212 -1.60 -9.31 6.39
C SER A 212 -0.81 -10.62 6.44
N PHE A 213 0.36 -10.60 7.06
CA PHE A 213 1.21 -11.79 7.18
C PHE A 213 0.52 -12.96 7.90
N VAL A 214 -0.37 -12.63 8.84
CA VAL A 214 -1.07 -13.61 9.66
C VAL A 214 -2.59 -13.61 9.43
N ALA A 215 -3.07 -13.09 8.31
CA ALA A 215 -4.49 -13.07 7.94
C ALA A 215 -5.42 -12.62 9.10
N THR A 216 -5.08 -11.47 9.72
CA THR A 216 -5.88 -10.92 10.83
C THR A 216 -7.21 -10.41 10.32
N ASN A 217 -8.30 -10.74 11.01
CA ASN A 217 -9.63 -10.22 10.75
C ASN A 217 -9.84 -8.79 11.25
N ASN A 218 -10.95 -8.17 10.89
CA ASN A 218 -11.40 -6.89 11.44
C ASN A 218 -11.55 -6.97 12.97
N ASP A 219 -11.00 -5.96 13.66
CA ASP A 219 -11.16 -5.82 15.12
C ASP A 219 -12.22 -4.74 15.43
N LEU A 220 -13.49 -5.13 15.33
CA LEU A 220 -14.61 -4.23 15.61
C LEU A 220 -14.67 -3.84 17.09
N THR A 221 -14.31 -4.74 18.01
CA THR A 221 -14.24 -4.45 19.44
C THR A 221 -13.25 -3.33 19.73
N ARG A 222 -12.11 -3.33 19.05
CA ARG A 222 -11.13 -2.25 19.19
C ARG A 222 -11.64 -0.92 18.62
N VAL A 223 -12.42 -0.95 17.53
CA VAL A 223 -13.09 0.24 17.01
C VAL A 223 -14.06 0.82 18.03
N GLU A 224 -14.92 -0.02 18.61
CA GLU A 224 -15.87 0.38 19.65
C GLU A 224 -15.16 1.01 20.86
N ASN A 225 -14.07 0.40 21.31
CA ASN A 225 -13.32 0.87 22.47
C ASN A 225 -12.55 2.18 22.22
N THR A 226 -12.10 2.44 20.99
CA THR A 226 -11.25 3.59 20.69
C THR A 226 -11.98 4.72 19.96
N GLY A 227 -13.11 4.45 19.33
CA GLY A 227 -13.84 5.39 18.48
C GLY A 227 -13.11 5.73 17.17
N HIS A 228 -12.09 4.98 16.78
CA HIS A 228 -11.27 5.26 15.59
C HIS A 228 -11.44 4.17 14.52
N ASN A 229 -11.86 4.53 13.31
CA ASN A 229 -12.05 3.58 12.21
C ASN A 229 -10.80 2.75 11.91
N ARG A 230 -9.61 3.36 11.93
CA ARG A 230 -8.34 2.67 11.67
C ARG A 230 -7.98 1.60 12.72
N ALA A 231 -8.66 1.58 13.87
CA ALA A 231 -8.45 0.53 14.87
C ALA A 231 -8.85 -0.86 14.35
N ILE A 232 -9.73 -0.91 13.36
CA ILE A 232 -10.23 -2.15 12.73
C ILE A 232 -9.12 -3.06 12.19
N ASN A 233 -8.03 -2.46 11.67
CA ASN A 233 -6.89 -3.19 11.11
C ASN A 233 -5.61 -3.06 11.95
N ARG A 234 -5.75 -2.73 13.24
CA ARG A 234 -4.66 -2.57 14.21
C ARG A 234 -4.86 -3.45 15.43
N HIS A 235 -5.25 -4.71 15.21
CA HIS A 235 -5.49 -5.68 16.29
C HIS A 235 -4.25 -5.83 17.16
N GLN A 236 -4.45 -6.01 18.46
CA GLN A 236 -3.37 -6.27 19.42
C GLN A 236 -3.37 -7.73 19.83
N TRP A 237 -2.54 -8.51 19.19
CA TRP A 237 -2.37 -9.91 19.51
C TRP A 237 -1.73 -10.11 20.88
N ALA A 238 -2.33 -10.95 21.72
CA ALA A 238 -1.61 -11.57 22.81
C ALA A 238 -0.63 -12.61 22.24
N LEU A 239 0.61 -12.63 22.74
CA LEU A 239 1.65 -13.51 22.19
C LEU A 239 1.25 -14.99 22.24
N ASP A 240 0.69 -15.44 23.36
CA ASP A 240 0.30 -16.84 23.54
C ASP A 240 -0.88 -17.21 22.61
N GLU A 241 -1.83 -16.31 22.42
CA GLU A 241 -2.95 -16.49 21.49
C GLU A 241 -2.46 -16.66 20.06
N LEU A 242 -1.68 -15.69 19.56
CA LEU A 242 -1.13 -15.75 18.20
C LEU A 242 -0.25 -17.00 18.02
N THR A 243 0.60 -17.33 19.00
CA THR A 243 1.44 -18.52 18.93
C THR A 243 0.61 -19.80 18.85
N GLY A 244 -0.49 -19.88 19.61
CA GLY A 244 -1.42 -21.00 19.53
C GLY A 244 -2.02 -21.17 18.14
N LEU A 245 -2.49 -20.07 17.54
CA LEU A 245 -3.06 -20.05 16.19
C LEU A 245 -2.03 -20.40 15.12
N LEU A 246 -0.79 -19.94 15.26
CA LEU A 246 0.28 -20.25 14.32
C LEU A 246 0.81 -21.70 14.42
N ASN A 247 0.61 -22.35 15.55
CA ASN A 247 0.94 -23.78 15.75
C ASN A 247 -0.17 -24.72 15.26
N ASP A 248 -1.39 -24.21 15.04
CA ASP A 248 -2.46 -24.98 14.42
C ASP A 248 -2.37 -24.89 12.88
N ALA A 249 -1.86 -25.95 12.26
CA ALA A 249 -1.67 -26.03 10.82
C ALA A 249 -2.98 -25.89 9.99
N LYS A 250 -4.15 -26.01 10.63
CA LYS A 250 -5.45 -25.80 9.98
C LYS A 250 -5.95 -24.37 10.07
N SER A 251 -5.37 -23.57 10.95
CA SER A 251 -5.77 -22.16 11.10
C SER A 251 -5.46 -21.35 9.86
N GLN A 252 -6.30 -20.35 9.54
CA GLN A 252 -6.01 -19.38 8.48
C GLN A 252 -4.68 -18.66 8.70
N HIS A 253 -4.34 -18.40 9.97
CA HIS A 253 -3.13 -17.68 10.38
C HIS A 253 -1.85 -18.45 10.02
N ALA A 254 -1.77 -19.72 10.39
CA ALA A 254 -0.64 -20.58 10.07
C ALA A 254 -0.50 -20.80 8.56
N ARG A 255 -1.61 -21.09 7.88
CA ARG A 255 -1.65 -21.33 6.43
C ARG A 255 -1.20 -20.09 5.64
N CYS A 256 -1.69 -18.91 6.00
CA CYS A 256 -1.32 -17.65 5.37
C CYS A 256 0.18 -17.36 5.58
N LEU A 257 0.66 -17.42 6.82
CA LEU A 257 2.07 -17.19 7.14
C LEU A 257 2.98 -18.14 6.37
N GLN A 258 2.66 -19.43 6.35
CA GLN A 258 3.47 -20.43 5.65
C GLN A 258 3.52 -20.17 4.13
N ALA A 259 2.36 -19.87 3.51
CA ALA A 259 2.29 -19.58 2.09
C ALA A 259 3.10 -18.33 1.71
N ILE A 260 2.94 -17.23 2.47
CA ILE A 260 3.69 -16.00 2.20
C ILE A 260 5.20 -16.20 2.40
N LYS A 261 5.62 -16.95 3.42
CA LYS A 261 7.05 -17.30 3.60
C LYS A 261 7.58 -18.05 2.41
N GLN A 262 6.87 -19.05 1.89
CA GLN A 262 7.28 -19.77 0.68
C GLN A 262 7.43 -18.85 -0.54
N LEU A 263 6.49 -17.91 -0.73
CA LEU A 263 6.58 -16.93 -1.80
C LEU A 263 7.81 -16.01 -1.64
N ILE A 264 8.13 -15.59 -0.42
CA ILE A 264 9.33 -14.78 -0.13
C ILE A 264 10.60 -15.59 -0.45
N ASP A 265 10.68 -16.83 -0.02
CA ASP A 265 11.82 -17.72 -0.29
C ASP A 265 12.03 -17.90 -1.80
N MET A 266 10.93 -18.11 -2.55
CA MET A 266 10.98 -18.18 -4.02
C MET A 266 11.51 -16.89 -4.64
N ARG A 267 11.01 -15.71 -4.19
CA ARG A 267 11.47 -14.41 -4.69
C ARG A 267 12.95 -14.20 -4.42
N GLN A 268 13.41 -14.48 -3.21
CA GLN A 268 14.81 -14.29 -2.82
C GLN A 268 15.79 -15.10 -3.66
N GLY A 269 15.38 -16.28 -4.12
CA GLY A 269 16.17 -17.17 -4.97
C GLY A 269 16.22 -16.75 -6.45
N GLN A 270 15.48 -15.71 -6.88
CA GLN A 270 15.31 -15.37 -8.30
C GLN A 270 15.83 -13.96 -8.61
N PRO A 271 16.94 -13.81 -9.35
CA PRO A 271 17.47 -12.49 -9.74
C PRO A 271 16.49 -11.63 -10.54
N ALA A 272 15.53 -12.25 -11.24
CA ALA A 272 14.49 -11.56 -11.98
C ALA A 272 13.59 -10.65 -11.11
N PHE A 273 13.54 -10.89 -9.80
CA PHE A 273 12.79 -10.08 -8.86
C PHE A 273 13.63 -9.02 -8.13
N HIS A 274 14.86 -8.79 -8.59
CA HIS A 274 15.66 -7.67 -8.06
C HIS A 274 14.92 -6.33 -8.28
N PRO A 275 14.91 -5.40 -7.32
CA PRO A 275 14.18 -4.11 -7.42
C PRO A 275 14.52 -3.28 -8.66
N ASN A 276 15.67 -3.47 -9.25
CA ASN A 276 16.12 -2.80 -10.49
C ASN A 276 15.97 -3.68 -11.75
N ALA A 277 15.34 -4.87 -11.63
CA ALA A 277 15.06 -5.69 -12.80
C ALA A 277 13.84 -5.14 -13.52
N THR A 278 14.00 -4.80 -14.80
CA THR A 278 12.91 -4.28 -15.62
C THR A 278 11.86 -5.36 -15.87
N GLN A 279 10.61 -5.04 -15.64
CA GLN A 279 9.47 -5.90 -15.91
C GLN A 279 8.62 -5.33 -17.05
N PHE A 280 7.97 -6.22 -17.78
CA PHE A 280 7.01 -5.87 -18.82
C PHE A 280 5.69 -6.58 -18.56
N THR A 281 4.61 -5.80 -18.54
CA THR A 281 3.26 -6.37 -18.48
C THR A 281 2.82 -6.82 -19.87
N LEU A 282 2.53 -8.09 -20.02
CA LEU A 282 2.07 -8.66 -21.29
C LEU A 282 0.54 -8.70 -21.31
N ASN A 283 -0.05 -8.32 -22.43
CA ASN A 283 -1.48 -8.52 -22.67
C ASN A 283 -1.70 -9.93 -23.23
N CYS A 284 -2.09 -10.86 -22.35
CA CYS A 284 -2.37 -12.25 -22.73
C CYS A 284 -3.84 -12.49 -23.10
N GLY A 285 -4.63 -11.43 -23.24
CA GLY A 285 -6.07 -11.54 -23.47
C GLY A 285 -6.86 -11.86 -22.18
N ARG A 286 -8.16 -12.11 -22.34
CA ARG A 286 -9.00 -12.65 -21.26
C ARG A 286 -8.83 -14.17 -21.25
N SER A 287 -8.21 -14.71 -20.22
CA SER A 287 -8.20 -16.15 -19.95
C SER A 287 -9.32 -16.49 -19.01
#